data_0c8941baf87e551a93023f57b7749629
#
_entry.id   0c8941baf87e551a93023f57b7749629
#
_cell.length_a   1.000
_cell.length_b   1.000
_cell.length_c   1.000
_cell.angle_alpha   90.00
_cell.angle_beta   90.00
_cell.angle_gamma   90.00
#
_symmetry.space_group_name_H-M   'P 1'
#
loop_
_entity.id
_entity.type
_entity.pdbx_description
1 polymer ?
#
loop_
_entity_poly.entity_id
_entity_poly.type
_entity_poly.pdbx_seq_one_letter_code
_entity_poly.pdbx_strand_id
1 'polypeptide(L)'
;SASLVGSEMCIRDSYTSIGGGPIQIKKVGYPIGSFYLYEWANFNDQGANLYKHQSNGSLTTNPGADDLVTKGQAEPNWTFGWNNTFTWKNWTLNLFINAALGQDRLNVSRYAMGSMTGVYRFISLSDAYYKSWDKVANKADAVYASHKNSDNRNYPDSDFWLEDASFVKLKNISLTYNIPKKITKVADIQLSVSAQNLFTLTKYTGMDPEVYSESDYGFNGVDMGSYPVPRTFTFGMKLNF
;
A
#
# COMPACT_ATOMS: atom_id res chain seq x y z
N SER A 1 9.23 18.96 32.81
CA SER A 1 9.60 17.51 32.86
C SER A 1 8.45 16.60 33.30
N ALA A 2 7.39 17.15 33.90
CA ALA A 2 6.22 16.36 34.32
C ALA A 2 5.36 15.82 33.16
N SER A 3 5.49 16.39 31.96
CA SER A 3 4.74 15.91 30.78
C SER A 3 5.32 14.65 30.13
N LEU A 4 6.57 14.31 30.43
CA LEU A 4 7.25 13.13 29.90
C LEU A 4 6.88 11.84 30.66
N VAL A 5 6.54 11.95 31.95
CA VAL A 5 6.17 10.76 32.76
C VAL A 5 4.77 10.25 32.42
N GLY A 6 3.86 11.13 31.99
CA GLY A 6 2.53 10.72 31.50
C GLY A 6 2.53 10.08 30.12
N SER A 7 3.55 10.32 29.30
CA SER A 7 3.68 9.72 27.97
C SER A 7 4.26 8.31 28.01
N GLU A 8 5.04 7.96 29.03
CA GLU A 8 5.60 6.61 29.15
C GLU A 8 4.55 5.54 29.52
N MET A 9 3.45 5.90 30.18
CA MET A 9 2.36 4.98 30.45
C MET A 9 1.47 4.69 29.24
N CYS A 10 1.55 5.48 28.16
CA CYS A 10 0.83 5.26 26.89
C CYS A 10 1.70 4.60 25.80
N ILE A 11 2.88 4.05 26.15
CA ILE A 11 3.90 3.56 25.20
C ILE A 11 3.51 2.26 24.49
N ARG A 12 2.42 1.62 24.87
CA ARG A 12 1.96 0.35 24.28
C ARG A 12 0.49 0.39 23.85
N ASP A 13 0.11 1.32 23.02
CA ASP A 13 -1.12 1.12 22.25
C ASP A 13 -0.77 0.27 21.03
N SER A 14 -0.73 -1.04 21.22
CA SER A 14 -0.70 -1.99 20.12
C SER A 14 -2.11 -2.16 19.59
N TYR A 15 -2.26 -2.08 18.27
CA TYR A 15 -3.55 -2.32 17.61
C TYR A 15 -3.70 -3.81 17.30
N THR A 16 -4.90 -4.36 17.52
CA THR A 16 -5.20 -5.76 17.21
C THR A 16 -5.29 -5.97 15.71
N SER A 17 -4.79 -7.10 15.23
CA SER A 17 -4.76 -7.48 13.82
C SER A 17 -5.96 -8.36 13.42
N ILE A 18 -6.01 -8.63 12.13
CA ILE A 18 -6.77 -9.73 11.53
C ILE A 18 -6.08 -11.04 11.91
N GLY A 19 -6.39 -11.60 13.04
CA GLY A 19 -5.77 -12.84 13.54
C GLY A 19 -5.34 -12.80 15.02
N GLY A 20 -5.53 -11.63 15.69
CA GLY A 20 -5.39 -11.51 17.14
C GLY A 20 -4.06 -10.96 17.65
N GLY A 21 -3.09 -10.62 16.78
CA GLY A 21 -1.83 -10.01 17.17
C GLY A 21 -1.75 -8.50 16.87
N PRO A 22 -0.85 -7.74 17.49
CA PRO A 22 -0.63 -6.33 17.19
C PRO A 22 0.09 -6.18 15.84
N ILE A 23 -0.37 -5.26 14.98
CA ILE A 23 0.29 -4.97 13.69
C ILE A 23 0.94 -3.61 13.64
N GLN A 24 0.60 -2.71 14.54
CA GLN A 24 1.21 -1.40 14.66
C GLN A 24 1.52 -1.07 16.12
N ILE A 25 2.53 -0.26 16.35
CA ILE A 25 2.93 0.17 17.67
C ILE A 25 3.12 1.69 17.71
N LYS A 26 2.70 2.31 18.80
CA LYS A 26 3.08 3.67 19.17
C LYS A 26 4.21 3.57 20.19
N LYS A 27 5.41 3.98 19.80
CA LYS A 27 6.59 3.90 20.66
C LYS A 27 7.42 5.17 20.50
N VAL A 28 7.94 5.71 21.61
CA VAL A 28 8.84 6.86 21.58
C VAL A 28 10.07 6.55 20.73
N GLY A 29 10.43 7.48 19.84
CA GLY A 29 11.55 7.31 18.92
C GLY A 29 11.21 6.65 17.58
N TYR A 30 9.95 6.23 17.38
CA TYR A 30 9.47 5.66 16.12
C TYR A 30 8.36 6.52 15.51
N PRO A 31 8.24 6.56 14.19
CA PRO A 31 7.15 7.25 13.50
C PRO A 31 5.77 6.73 13.92
N ILE A 32 4.76 7.60 13.87
CA ILE A 32 3.37 7.18 14.02
C ILE A 32 3.00 6.25 12.86
N GLY A 33 2.30 5.14 13.17
CA GLY A 33 1.96 4.13 12.16
C GLY A 33 3.11 3.18 11.83
N SER A 34 4.14 3.10 12.70
CA SER A 34 5.17 2.07 12.58
C SER A 34 4.55 0.68 12.74
N PHE A 35 4.90 -0.22 11.84
CA PHE A 35 4.45 -1.60 11.90
C PHE A 35 5.21 -2.39 12.95
N TYR A 36 4.54 -3.38 13.56
CA TYR A 36 5.09 -4.25 14.59
C TYR A 36 4.81 -5.69 14.22
N LEU A 37 5.81 -6.33 13.58
CA LEU A 37 5.60 -7.52 12.77
C LEU A 37 6.65 -8.59 13.08
N TYR A 38 6.32 -9.85 12.78
CA TYR A 38 7.28 -10.95 12.75
C TYR A 38 8.22 -10.78 11.55
N GLU A 39 9.51 -10.98 11.79
CA GLU A 39 10.52 -10.95 10.72
C GLU A 39 10.54 -12.31 10.01
N TRP A 40 10.04 -12.34 8.78
CA TRP A 40 10.11 -13.50 7.90
C TRP A 40 11.52 -13.69 7.37
N ALA A 41 12.01 -14.95 7.35
CA ALA A 41 13.35 -15.26 6.88
C ALA A 41 13.35 -16.01 5.54
N ASN A 42 12.73 -17.17 5.49
CA ASN A 42 12.64 -18.02 4.28
C ASN A 42 11.63 -19.17 4.52
N PHE A 43 11.73 -20.21 3.70
CA PHE A 43 11.01 -21.46 3.87
C PHE A 43 11.95 -22.55 4.40
N ASN A 44 11.44 -23.48 5.21
CA ASN A 44 12.16 -24.69 5.58
C ASN A 44 12.14 -25.73 4.43
N ASP A 45 12.80 -26.87 4.64
CA ASP A 45 12.87 -27.96 3.65
C ASP A 45 11.51 -28.60 3.31
N GLN A 46 10.48 -28.29 4.08
CA GLN A 46 9.12 -28.75 3.88
C GLN A 46 8.20 -27.64 3.32
N GLY A 47 8.77 -26.46 3.01
CA GLY A 47 8.05 -25.32 2.48
C GLY A 47 7.22 -24.54 3.48
N ALA A 48 7.44 -24.73 4.79
CA ALA A 48 6.80 -23.90 5.81
C ALA A 48 7.56 -22.59 6.02
N ASN A 49 6.82 -21.51 6.33
CA ASN A 49 7.42 -20.23 6.66
C ASN A 49 8.31 -20.31 7.91
N LEU A 50 9.45 -19.69 7.84
CA LEU A 50 10.38 -19.51 8.95
C LEU A 50 10.46 -18.05 9.32
N TYR A 51 10.37 -17.80 10.61
CA TYR A 51 10.46 -16.49 11.25
C TYR A 51 11.67 -16.46 12.17
N LYS A 52 12.21 -15.30 12.43
CA LYS A 52 13.42 -15.12 13.21
C LYS A 52 13.08 -14.87 14.68
N HIS A 53 13.67 -15.65 15.58
CA HIS A 53 13.68 -15.34 17.00
C HIS A 53 14.58 -14.15 17.28
N GLN A 54 14.04 -13.12 17.95
CA GLN A 54 14.81 -11.89 18.24
C GLN A 54 15.84 -12.09 19.35
N SER A 55 15.63 -13.06 20.25
CA SER A 55 16.53 -13.31 21.38
C SER A 55 17.87 -13.92 20.98
N ASN A 56 17.90 -14.80 19.96
CA ASN A 56 19.08 -15.58 19.59
C ASN A 56 19.31 -15.70 18.08
N GLY A 57 18.41 -15.14 17.24
CA GLY A 57 18.50 -15.20 15.79
C GLY A 57 18.19 -16.56 15.17
N SER A 58 17.76 -17.55 15.94
CA SER A 58 17.35 -18.86 15.39
C SER A 58 16.05 -18.75 14.61
N LEU A 59 15.78 -19.73 13.74
CA LEU A 59 14.59 -19.75 12.90
C LEU A 59 13.52 -20.69 13.50
N THR A 60 12.28 -20.26 13.43
CA THR A 60 11.13 -20.99 13.94
C THR A 60 9.92 -20.90 13.02
N THR A 61 9.09 -21.93 13.01
CA THR A 61 7.77 -21.88 12.36
C THR A 61 6.67 -21.32 13.27
N ASN A 62 6.99 -21.08 14.54
CA ASN A 62 6.02 -20.64 15.56
C ASN A 62 6.62 -19.52 16.41
N PRO A 63 6.74 -18.27 15.90
CA PRO A 63 7.27 -17.14 16.64
C PRO A 63 6.36 -16.78 17.82
N GLY A 64 6.94 -16.26 18.89
CA GLY A 64 6.25 -15.75 20.08
C GLY A 64 6.10 -14.23 20.05
N ALA A 65 5.36 -13.68 21.00
CA ALA A 65 5.14 -12.23 21.11
C ALA A 65 6.46 -11.43 21.25
N ASP A 66 7.50 -12.04 21.82
CA ASP A 66 8.81 -11.42 21.99
C ASP A 66 9.63 -11.34 20.69
N ASP A 67 9.15 -11.97 19.61
CA ASP A 67 9.79 -11.98 18.29
C ASP A 67 9.27 -10.87 17.36
N LEU A 68 8.31 -10.09 17.82
CA LEU A 68 7.79 -8.94 17.08
C LEU A 68 8.81 -7.80 17.06
N VAL A 69 9.02 -7.21 15.89
CA VAL A 69 9.93 -6.07 15.68
C VAL A 69 9.23 -4.91 15.03
N THR A 70 9.70 -3.70 15.34
CA THR A 70 9.25 -2.49 14.64
C THR A 70 9.93 -2.43 13.28
N LYS A 71 9.15 -2.47 12.19
CA LYS A 71 9.66 -2.48 10.81
C LYS A 71 8.74 -1.73 9.88
N GLY A 72 9.30 -0.79 9.12
CA GLY A 72 8.53 0.04 8.20
C GLY A 72 7.57 1.02 8.88
N GLN A 73 6.90 1.82 8.08
CA GLN A 73 5.98 2.86 8.55
C GLN A 73 4.90 3.17 7.52
N ALA A 74 3.70 3.47 8.00
CA ALA A 74 2.56 3.80 7.16
C ALA A 74 2.64 5.22 6.56
N GLU A 75 3.25 6.16 7.30
CA GLU A 75 3.39 7.55 6.86
C GLU A 75 4.59 7.72 5.92
N PRO A 76 4.46 8.52 4.86
CA PRO A 76 5.57 8.79 3.96
C PRO A 76 6.63 9.67 4.61
N ASN A 77 7.90 9.40 4.32
CA ASN A 77 9.00 10.28 4.69
C ASN A 77 8.98 11.61 3.93
N TRP A 78 8.50 11.57 2.66
CA TRP A 78 8.46 12.71 1.77
C TRP A 78 7.18 12.72 0.96
N THR A 79 6.58 13.90 0.87
CA THR A 79 5.44 14.15 -0.02
C THR A 79 5.78 15.29 -0.96
N PHE A 80 5.45 15.12 -2.24
CA PHE A 80 5.67 16.12 -3.27
C PHE A 80 4.38 16.37 -4.05
N GLY A 81 4.08 17.64 -4.28
CA GLY A 81 3.03 18.08 -5.18
C GLY A 81 3.61 19.05 -6.20
N TRP A 82 3.50 18.70 -7.48
CA TRP A 82 3.92 19.59 -8.58
C TRP A 82 2.74 19.92 -9.45
N ASN A 83 2.37 21.21 -9.45
CA ASN A 83 1.30 21.73 -10.28
C ASN A 83 1.90 22.72 -11.27
N ASN A 84 1.60 22.52 -12.56
CA ASN A 84 2.10 23.39 -13.61
C ASN A 84 1.04 23.69 -14.65
N THR A 85 1.07 24.94 -15.14
CA THR A 85 0.16 25.45 -16.17
C THR A 85 0.98 26.01 -17.31
N PHE A 86 0.81 25.44 -18.49
CA PHE A 86 1.43 25.92 -19.72
C PHE A 86 0.36 26.58 -20.62
N THR A 87 0.57 27.83 -20.94
CA THR A 87 -0.31 28.56 -21.86
C THR A 87 0.43 28.92 -23.13
N TRP A 88 -0.14 28.53 -24.29
CA TRP A 88 0.40 28.86 -25.57
C TRP A 88 -0.74 29.26 -26.52
N LYS A 89 -0.79 30.54 -26.90
CA LYS A 89 -1.89 31.12 -27.69
C LYS A 89 -3.24 30.83 -27.03
N ASN A 90 -4.09 30.02 -27.67
CA ASN A 90 -5.43 29.65 -27.19
C ASN A 90 -5.45 28.33 -26.40
N TRP A 91 -4.31 27.69 -26.23
CA TRP A 91 -4.18 26.42 -25.49
C TRP A 91 -3.73 26.65 -24.08
N THR A 92 -4.32 25.93 -23.13
CA THR A 92 -3.89 25.88 -21.77
C THR A 92 -3.81 24.39 -21.33
N LEU A 93 -2.63 23.96 -20.95
CA LEU A 93 -2.37 22.62 -20.38
C LEU A 93 -2.09 22.75 -18.89
N ASN A 94 -2.85 22.04 -18.05
CA ASN A 94 -2.58 21.92 -16.64
C ASN A 94 -2.16 20.48 -16.32
N LEU A 95 -1.13 20.35 -15.49
CA LEU A 95 -0.60 19.09 -15.01
C LEU A 95 -0.50 19.15 -13.49
N PHE A 96 -0.99 18.12 -12.83
CA PHE A 96 -0.76 17.92 -11.39
C PHE A 96 -0.22 16.53 -11.13
N ILE A 97 1.01 16.47 -10.61
CA ILE A 97 1.70 15.25 -10.20
C ILE A 97 1.80 15.27 -8.68
N ASN A 98 1.50 14.13 -8.08
CA ASN A 98 1.65 13.89 -6.65
C ASN A 98 2.58 12.70 -6.43
N ALA A 99 3.42 12.77 -5.40
CA ALA A 99 4.28 11.66 -5.01
C ALA A 99 4.35 11.54 -3.49
N ALA A 100 4.42 10.32 -3.00
CA ALA A 100 4.72 9.98 -1.61
C ALA A 100 5.80 8.90 -1.59
N LEU A 101 6.87 9.12 -0.84
CA LEU A 101 8.05 8.27 -0.83
C LEU A 101 8.39 7.84 0.60
N GLY A 102 8.83 6.60 0.76
CA GLY A 102 9.27 6.03 2.04
C GLY A 102 8.09 5.71 2.95
N GLN A 103 6.99 5.24 2.38
CA GLN A 103 5.86 4.66 3.11
C GLN A 103 5.71 3.19 2.75
N ASP A 104 5.22 2.42 3.70
CA ASP A 104 4.93 1.00 3.53
C ASP A 104 3.43 0.73 3.70
N ARG A 105 2.97 -0.36 3.12
CA ARG A 105 1.60 -0.88 3.29
C ARG A 105 1.64 -2.36 3.63
N LEU A 106 0.90 -2.74 4.67
CA LEU A 106 0.63 -4.13 4.97
C LEU A 106 -0.48 -4.63 4.05
N ASN A 107 -0.11 -5.46 3.08
CA ASN A 107 -1.03 -5.94 2.04
C ASN A 107 -1.79 -7.18 2.54
N VAL A 108 -2.85 -6.94 3.31
CA VAL A 108 -3.71 -8.01 3.86
C VAL A 108 -4.52 -8.70 2.77
N SER A 109 -4.82 -8.01 1.69
CA SER A 109 -5.48 -8.62 0.52
C SER A 109 -4.59 -9.67 -0.12
N ARG A 110 -3.29 -9.39 -0.27
CA ARG A 110 -2.31 -10.38 -0.75
C ARG A 110 -2.16 -11.53 0.24
N TYR A 111 -2.14 -11.26 1.55
CA TYR A 111 -2.16 -12.29 2.58
C TYR A 111 -3.38 -13.20 2.42
N ALA A 112 -4.59 -12.63 2.34
CA ALA A 112 -5.83 -13.37 2.26
C ALA A 112 -5.90 -14.29 1.02
N MET A 113 -5.38 -13.81 -0.12
CA MET A 113 -5.39 -14.53 -1.38
C MET A 113 -4.12 -15.37 -1.64
N GLY A 114 -3.03 -15.08 -0.95
CA GLY A 114 -1.73 -15.73 -1.13
C GLY A 114 -1.44 -16.84 -0.14
N SER A 115 -2.08 -16.82 1.04
CA SER A 115 -1.79 -17.78 2.09
C SER A 115 -2.27 -19.21 1.79
N MET A 116 -3.27 -19.37 0.92
CA MET A 116 -3.91 -20.64 0.54
C MET A 116 -4.36 -21.53 1.73
N THR A 117 -4.18 -21.05 2.95
CA THR A 117 -4.54 -21.72 4.21
C THR A 117 -5.45 -20.81 5.03
N GLY A 118 -6.36 -21.37 5.82
CA GLY A 118 -7.25 -20.59 6.67
C GLY A 118 -8.59 -20.21 6.05
N VAL A 119 -9.18 -19.10 6.49
CA VAL A 119 -10.57 -18.70 6.20
C VAL A 119 -10.82 -18.40 4.71
N TYR A 120 -9.80 -17.91 4.00
CA TYR A 120 -9.91 -17.44 2.61
C TYR A 120 -9.44 -18.45 1.55
N ARG A 121 -9.29 -19.73 1.91
CA ARG A 121 -8.79 -20.80 1.03
C ARG A 121 -9.56 -21.03 -0.27
N PHE A 122 -10.70 -20.39 -0.46
CA PHE A 122 -11.52 -20.48 -1.68
C PHE A 122 -11.18 -19.41 -2.73
N ILE A 123 -10.35 -18.41 -2.38
CA ILE A 123 -9.94 -17.33 -3.28
C ILE A 123 -8.42 -17.29 -3.23
N SER A 124 -7.77 -17.56 -4.36
CA SER A 124 -6.31 -17.62 -4.44
C SER A 124 -5.80 -16.85 -5.63
N LEU A 125 -4.68 -16.15 -5.45
CA LEU A 125 -3.94 -15.61 -6.57
C LEU A 125 -3.36 -16.76 -7.40
N SER A 126 -3.41 -16.66 -8.74
CA SER A 126 -2.74 -17.61 -9.63
C SER A 126 -1.25 -17.73 -9.32
N ASP A 127 -0.59 -16.62 -9.02
CA ASP A 127 0.80 -16.55 -8.61
C ASP A 127 1.07 -17.37 -7.33
N ALA A 128 0.15 -17.33 -6.35
CA ALA A 128 0.28 -18.10 -5.11
C ALA A 128 0.32 -19.60 -5.39
N TYR A 129 -0.36 -20.07 -6.42
CA TYR A 129 -0.29 -21.45 -6.85
C TYR A 129 1.00 -21.76 -7.61
N TYR A 130 1.26 -21.03 -8.71
CA TYR A 130 2.36 -21.35 -9.61
C TYR A 130 3.75 -21.04 -9.02
N LYS A 131 3.86 -20.06 -8.13
CA LYS A 131 5.11 -19.68 -7.45
C LYS A 131 5.18 -20.23 -6.02
N SER A 132 4.32 -21.19 -5.66
CA SER A 132 4.41 -21.88 -4.38
C SER A 132 5.60 -22.83 -4.32
N TRP A 133 6.07 -23.09 -3.12
CA TRP A 133 7.16 -24.04 -2.86
C TRP A 133 6.91 -25.43 -3.46
N ASP A 134 5.64 -25.86 -3.53
CA ASP A 134 5.25 -27.16 -4.12
C ASP A 134 5.39 -27.21 -5.64
N LYS A 135 5.28 -26.09 -6.33
CA LYS A 135 5.17 -26.03 -7.79
C LYS A 135 6.46 -25.61 -8.49
N VAL A 136 7.29 -24.80 -7.86
CA VAL A 136 8.55 -24.39 -8.46
C VAL A 136 9.55 -25.55 -8.53
N ALA A 137 10.31 -25.63 -9.62
CA ALA A 137 11.34 -26.64 -9.80
C ALA A 137 12.52 -26.45 -8.84
N ASN A 138 13.03 -25.22 -8.76
CA ASN A 138 14.05 -24.83 -7.80
C ASN A 138 13.36 -24.17 -6.59
N LYS A 139 13.57 -24.74 -5.40
CA LYS A 139 12.94 -24.27 -4.16
C LYS A 139 13.37 -22.87 -3.74
N ALA A 140 14.55 -22.42 -4.19
CA ALA A 140 15.00 -21.04 -3.97
C ALA A 140 14.15 -19.99 -4.72
N ASP A 141 13.43 -20.39 -5.77
CA ASP A 141 12.55 -19.50 -6.56
C ASP A 141 11.14 -19.42 -5.98
N ALA A 142 10.85 -20.12 -4.89
CA ALA A 142 9.55 -20.08 -4.25
C ALA A 142 9.27 -18.68 -3.68
N VAL A 143 8.10 -18.14 -4.03
CA VAL A 143 7.58 -16.87 -3.50
C VAL A 143 6.56 -17.10 -2.40
N TYR A 144 5.87 -18.24 -2.43
CA TYR A 144 4.84 -18.60 -1.45
C TYR A 144 5.15 -19.95 -0.83
N ALA A 145 4.74 -20.11 0.42
CA ALA A 145 4.91 -21.34 1.18
C ALA A 145 4.19 -22.54 0.54
N SER A 146 4.50 -23.73 1.02
CA SER A 146 3.79 -24.96 0.65
C SER A 146 2.34 -24.89 1.09
N HIS A 147 1.42 -25.19 0.19
CA HIS A 147 -0.01 -25.32 0.49
C HIS A 147 -0.41 -26.73 0.96
N LYS A 148 0.51 -27.69 0.90
CA LYS A 148 0.31 -29.06 1.37
C LYS A 148 0.75 -29.27 2.81
N ASN A 149 1.55 -28.38 3.34
CA ASN A 149 2.08 -28.49 4.69
C ASN A 149 1.05 -27.92 5.69
N SER A 150 0.48 -28.79 6.54
CA SER A 150 -0.49 -28.41 7.58
C SER A 150 0.13 -27.53 8.67
N ASP A 151 1.45 -27.61 8.86
CA ASP A 151 2.17 -26.82 9.85
C ASP A 151 2.59 -25.43 9.32
N ASN A 152 2.23 -25.15 8.06
CA ASN A 152 2.51 -23.88 7.45
C ASN A 152 1.62 -22.80 8.05
N ARG A 153 2.18 -22.04 8.99
CA ARG A 153 1.52 -20.88 9.57
C ARG A 153 1.92 -19.64 8.79
N ASN A 154 0.93 -19.08 8.08
CA ASN A 154 1.05 -17.75 7.51
C ASN A 154 0.52 -16.76 8.54
N TYR A 155 1.41 -15.96 9.11
CA TYR A 155 1.03 -14.92 10.05
C TYR A 155 0.68 -13.64 9.28
N PRO A 156 -0.53 -13.07 9.45
CA PRO A 156 -0.91 -11.82 8.80
C PRO A 156 -0.08 -10.63 9.28
N ASP A 157 0.44 -10.72 10.50
CA ASP A 157 1.33 -9.81 11.18
C ASP A 157 2.82 -10.10 10.91
N SER A 158 3.14 -10.52 9.68
CA SER A 158 4.51 -10.72 9.19
C SER A 158 4.91 -9.66 8.17
N ASP A 159 6.18 -9.29 8.20
CA ASP A 159 6.78 -8.38 7.22
C ASP A 159 6.85 -8.97 5.80
N PHE A 160 6.57 -10.26 5.62
CA PHE A 160 6.39 -10.90 4.31
C PHE A 160 5.28 -10.22 3.48
N TRP A 161 4.30 -9.63 4.15
CA TRP A 161 3.17 -8.94 3.53
C TRP A 161 3.34 -7.41 3.53
N LEU A 162 4.43 -6.91 4.12
CA LEU A 162 4.76 -5.49 4.12
C LEU A 162 5.46 -5.12 2.81
N GLU A 163 4.93 -4.13 2.10
CA GLU A 163 5.44 -3.71 0.80
C GLU A 163 5.75 -2.22 0.78
N ASP A 164 6.81 -1.84 0.05
CA ASP A 164 7.08 -0.44 -0.30
C ASP A 164 5.93 0.10 -1.15
N ALA A 165 5.20 1.04 -0.61
CA ALA A 165 4.07 1.70 -1.25
C ALA A 165 4.41 3.13 -1.70
N SER A 166 5.68 3.43 -1.87
CA SER A 166 6.12 4.67 -2.51
C SER A 166 5.53 4.78 -3.92
N PHE A 167 5.09 5.98 -4.29
CA PHE A 167 4.48 6.18 -5.61
C PHE A 167 4.72 7.58 -6.17
N VAL A 168 4.57 7.67 -7.49
CA VAL A 168 4.39 8.93 -8.23
C VAL A 168 3.13 8.79 -9.09
N LYS A 169 2.18 9.70 -8.95
CA LYS A 169 0.87 9.64 -9.61
C LYS A 169 0.58 10.91 -10.42
N LEU A 170 0.17 10.73 -11.67
CA LEU A 170 -0.43 11.82 -12.44
C LEU A 170 -1.90 11.96 -12.02
N LYS A 171 -2.12 12.86 -11.06
CA LYS A 171 -3.45 13.09 -10.44
C LYS A 171 -4.41 13.78 -11.39
N ASN A 172 -3.92 14.76 -12.16
CA ASN A 172 -4.75 15.50 -13.09
C ASN A 172 -3.93 15.96 -14.29
N ILE A 173 -4.52 15.81 -15.46
CA ILE A 173 -4.10 16.48 -16.69
C ILE A 173 -5.34 17.09 -17.34
N SER A 174 -5.27 18.35 -17.73
CA SER A 174 -6.35 18.99 -18.46
C SER A 174 -5.82 19.85 -19.59
N LEU A 175 -6.45 19.74 -20.75
CA LEU A 175 -6.17 20.55 -21.93
C LEU A 175 -7.41 21.36 -22.27
N THR A 176 -7.24 22.66 -22.34
CA THR A 176 -8.29 23.61 -22.66
C THR A 176 -7.93 24.39 -23.92
N TYR A 177 -8.89 24.55 -24.81
CA TYR A 177 -8.77 25.37 -26.03
C TYR A 177 -9.84 26.46 -26.05
N ASN A 178 -9.40 27.70 -26.15
CA ASN A 178 -10.27 28.89 -26.21
C ASN A 178 -10.44 29.37 -27.65
N ILE A 179 -11.67 29.35 -28.16
CA ILE A 179 -12.02 29.91 -29.45
C ILE A 179 -12.64 31.30 -29.21
N PRO A 180 -11.94 32.39 -29.52
CA PRO A 180 -12.43 33.73 -29.19
C PRO A 180 -13.64 34.11 -30.04
N LYS A 181 -14.52 34.94 -29.49
CA LYS A 181 -15.72 35.49 -30.16
C LYS A 181 -15.42 36.12 -31.54
N LYS A 182 -14.20 36.65 -31.71
CA LYS A 182 -13.75 37.21 -33.01
C LYS A 182 -13.79 36.16 -34.13
N ILE A 183 -13.60 34.87 -33.81
CA ILE A 183 -13.65 33.77 -34.80
C ILE A 183 -15.07 33.26 -34.95
N THR A 184 -15.78 33.03 -33.88
CA THR A 184 -17.12 32.44 -33.87
C THR A 184 -18.22 33.44 -34.26
N LYS A 185 -17.93 34.73 -34.06
CA LYS A 185 -18.84 35.90 -34.27
C LYS A 185 -20.04 35.95 -33.31
N VAL A 186 -20.22 34.95 -32.45
CA VAL A 186 -21.39 34.81 -31.57
C VAL A 186 -20.98 34.80 -30.10
N ALA A 187 -20.05 33.95 -29.72
CA ALA A 187 -19.65 33.74 -28.32
C ALA A 187 -18.18 33.32 -28.22
N ASP A 188 -17.56 33.52 -27.09
CA ASP A 188 -16.30 32.84 -26.75
C ASP A 188 -16.61 31.39 -26.37
N ILE A 189 -15.96 30.44 -27.04
CA ILE A 189 -16.16 29.02 -26.81
C ILE A 189 -14.90 28.44 -26.14
N GLN A 190 -15.06 27.82 -25.00
CA GLN A 190 -14.01 27.10 -24.34
C GLN A 190 -14.31 25.59 -24.38
N LEU A 191 -13.39 24.82 -24.98
CA LEU A 191 -13.43 23.36 -24.99
C LEU A 191 -12.38 22.83 -24.04
N SER A 192 -12.75 21.86 -23.23
CA SER A 192 -11.83 21.23 -22.27
C SER A 192 -11.94 19.71 -22.27
N VAL A 193 -10.81 19.07 -22.13
CA VAL A 193 -10.71 17.65 -21.85
C VAL A 193 -9.79 17.47 -20.66
N SER A 194 -10.19 16.64 -19.71
CA SER A 194 -9.36 16.31 -18.56
C SER A 194 -9.40 14.82 -18.22
N ALA A 195 -8.30 14.35 -17.65
CA ALA A 195 -8.19 13.02 -17.13
C ALA A 195 -7.64 13.08 -15.69
N GLN A 196 -8.25 12.30 -14.80
CA GLN A 196 -7.82 12.18 -13.40
C GLN A 196 -7.32 10.78 -13.11
N ASN A 197 -6.30 10.67 -12.24
CA ASN A 197 -5.68 9.41 -11.81
C ASN A 197 -5.22 8.56 -13.01
N LEU A 198 -4.62 9.19 -14.01
CA LEU A 198 -4.34 8.57 -15.31
C LEU A 198 -3.36 7.40 -15.19
N PHE A 199 -2.28 7.57 -14.42
CA PHE A 199 -1.35 6.50 -14.12
C PHE A 199 -0.66 6.70 -12.77
N THR A 200 -0.20 5.58 -12.20
CA THR A 200 0.58 5.52 -10.97
C THR A 200 1.83 4.69 -11.22
N LEU A 201 2.98 5.22 -10.86
CA LEU A 201 4.25 4.50 -10.84
C LEU A 201 4.52 4.08 -9.40
N THR A 202 4.55 2.78 -9.14
CA THR A 202 4.77 2.20 -7.81
C THR A 202 5.30 0.78 -7.93
N LYS A 203 5.94 0.28 -6.87
CA LYS A 203 6.30 -1.14 -6.71
C LYS A 203 5.25 -1.91 -5.92
N TYR A 204 4.29 -1.20 -5.32
CA TYR A 204 3.23 -1.81 -4.56
C TYR A 204 2.39 -2.76 -5.42
N THR A 205 2.13 -3.96 -4.92
CA THR A 205 1.41 -5.00 -5.68
C THR A 205 -0.10 -4.98 -5.47
N GLY A 206 -0.60 -4.20 -4.49
CA GLY A 206 -2.02 -3.97 -4.28
C GLY A 206 -2.64 -3.04 -5.33
N MET A 207 -3.93 -2.77 -5.21
CA MET A 207 -4.68 -2.04 -6.23
C MET A 207 -4.30 -0.55 -6.32
N ASP A 208 -4.04 0.10 -5.18
CA ASP A 208 -3.66 1.52 -5.12
C ASP A 208 -2.77 1.79 -3.89
N PRO A 209 -1.57 2.36 -4.03
CA PRO A 209 -0.70 2.67 -2.90
C PRO A 209 -1.22 3.81 -2.01
N GLU A 210 -2.18 4.62 -2.48
CA GLU A 210 -2.85 5.67 -1.70
C GLU A 210 -4.04 5.15 -0.88
N VAL A 211 -4.30 3.86 -0.89
CA VAL A 211 -5.42 3.27 -0.16
C VAL A 211 -5.38 3.69 1.29
N TYR A 212 -6.46 4.31 1.71
CA TYR A 212 -6.78 4.58 3.09
C TYR A 212 -7.77 3.52 3.57
N SER A 213 -7.40 2.74 4.55
CA SER A 213 -8.34 1.82 5.18
C SER A 213 -9.26 2.61 6.09
N GLU A 214 -10.51 2.81 5.69
CA GLU A 214 -11.61 3.31 6.54
C GLU A 214 -12.06 2.23 7.56
N SER A 215 -11.12 1.49 8.15
CA SER A 215 -11.54 0.62 9.23
C SER A 215 -11.85 1.47 10.46
N ASP A 216 -12.97 1.21 11.13
CA ASP A 216 -13.33 1.78 12.43
C ASP A 216 -12.24 1.57 13.50
N TYR A 217 -11.22 0.82 13.18
CA TYR A 217 -10.07 0.46 14.03
C TYR A 217 -8.87 1.39 13.88
N GLY A 218 -8.91 2.40 12.99
CA GLY A 218 -7.85 3.43 12.88
C GLY A 218 -6.50 2.94 12.35
N PHE A 219 -6.48 1.86 11.56
CA PHE A 219 -5.25 1.35 10.95
C PHE A 219 -4.84 2.16 9.74
N ASN A 220 -3.81 3.00 9.89
CA ASN A 220 -3.20 3.64 8.74
C ASN A 220 -2.21 2.66 8.07
N GLY A 221 -2.23 2.60 6.73
CA GLY A 221 -1.29 1.79 5.98
C GLY A 221 -1.58 0.29 5.89
N VAL A 222 -2.77 -0.15 6.29
CA VAL A 222 -3.22 -1.54 6.14
C VAL A 222 -4.20 -1.63 4.97
N ASP A 223 -3.84 -2.38 3.93
CA ASP A 223 -4.70 -2.59 2.76
C ASP A 223 -5.53 -3.87 2.92
N MET A 224 -6.80 -3.69 3.21
CA MET A 224 -7.79 -4.76 3.37
C MET A 224 -8.62 -5.02 2.09
N GLY A 225 -8.14 -4.57 0.92
CA GLY A 225 -8.85 -4.69 -0.34
C GLY A 225 -9.73 -3.48 -0.65
N SER A 226 -9.28 -2.31 -0.26
CA SER A 226 -9.99 -1.06 -0.57
C SER A 226 -10.07 -0.83 -2.07
N TYR A 227 -11.20 -0.25 -2.50
CA TYR A 227 -11.43 0.01 -3.92
C TYR A 227 -10.46 1.09 -4.44
N PRO A 228 -9.78 0.86 -5.58
CA PRO A 228 -8.85 1.84 -6.13
C PRO A 228 -9.58 3.08 -6.61
N VAL A 229 -8.91 4.23 -6.53
CA VAL A 229 -9.45 5.48 -7.06
C VAL A 229 -9.63 5.37 -8.58
N PRO A 230 -10.84 5.62 -9.13
CA PRO A 230 -11.12 5.42 -10.54
C PRO A 230 -10.37 6.42 -11.43
N ARG A 231 -10.06 5.99 -12.65
CA ARG A 231 -9.66 6.91 -13.73
C ARG A 231 -10.91 7.60 -14.28
N THR A 232 -10.88 8.92 -14.30
CA THR A 232 -12.04 9.70 -14.76
C THR A 232 -11.64 10.57 -15.94
N PHE A 233 -12.44 10.54 -17.01
CA PHE A 233 -12.28 11.41 -18.17
C PHE A 233 -13.47 12.36 -18.24
N THR A 234 -13.20 13.66 -18.37
CA THR A 234 -14.22 14.69 -18.43
C THR A 234 -14.06 15.52 -19.70
N PHE A 235 -15.15 15.73 -20.40
CA PHE A 235 -15.23 16.64 -21.55
C PHE A 235 -16.14 17.80 -21.17
N GLY A 236 -15.69 19.01 -21.42
CA GLY A 236 -16.42 20.22 -21.08
C GLY A 236 -16.47 21.21 -22.23
N MET A 237 -17.60 21.92 -22.35
CA MET A 237 -17.77 23.07 -23.24
C MET A 237 -18.41 24.18 -22.43
N LYS A 238 -17.84 25.41 -22.55
CA LYS A 238 -18.39 26.63 -21.95
C LYS A 238 -18.59 27.66 -23.04
N LEU A 239 -19.76 28.31 -23.07
CA LEU A 239 -20.12 29.37 -23.97
C LEU A 239 -20.27 30.66 -23.17
N ASN A 240 -19.57 31.74 -23.60
CA ASN A 240 -19.69 33.08 -23.03
C ASN A 240 -20.13 34.03 -24.16
N PHE A 241 -21.36 34.55 -24.06
CA PHE A 241 -21.98 35.44 -25.04
C PHE A 241 -21.58 36.90 -24.85
#